data_d977447537c7cce53fdce55dc46a605b
#
_entry.id   d977447537c7cce53fdce55dc46a605b
#
_cell.length_a   1.000
_cell.length_b   1.000
_cell.length_c   1.000
_cell.angle_alpha   90.00
_cell.angle_beta   90.00
_cell.angle_gamma   90.00
#
_symmetry.space_group_name_H-M   'P 1'
#
loop_
_entity.id
_entity.type
_entity.pdbx_description
1 polymer ?
#
loop_
_entity_poly.entity_id
_entity_poly.type
_entity_poly.pdbx_seq_one_letter_code
_entity_poly.pdbx_strand_id
1 'polypeptide(L)'
;VSSISTSTITIGAAGTGGAAVSGSAGSSGVAGGASSWADGTNTITGNGGAQGLSVWANYGNGGLGGTATGGDINIQGCIGGGGWTPKGGDSVLGFGGVWQNYENYATAVATGYGGGGVGGVNSAYSATYGVGRPGTAGIIIVWEYK
;
A
#
# COMPACT_ATOMS: atom_id res chain seq x y z
N VAL A 1 32.58 17.14 2.60
CA VAL A 1 31.54 16.15 2.23
C VAL A 1 32.27 14.92 1.77
N SER A 2 32.16 13.82 2.50
CA SER A 2 32.70 12.52 2.03
C SER A 2 31.90 12.07 0.81
N SER A 3 32.61 11.77 -0.28
CA SER A 3 31.95 11.24 -1.47
C SER A 3 31.38 9.85 -1.17
N ILE A 4 30.13 9.63 -1.50
CA ILE A 4 29.55 8.29 -1.48
C ILE A 4 30.23 7.48 -2.57
N SER A 5 30.97 6.44 -2.20
CA SER A 5 31.69 5.61 -3.16
C SER A 5 30.81 4.50 -3.75
N THR A 6 29.89 3.98 -2.96
CA THR A 6 28.94 2.92 -3.37
C THR A 6 27.63 3.08 -2.60
N SER A 7 26.52 2.80 -3.25
CA SER A 7 25.23 2.71 -2.58
C SER A 7 24.46 1.48 -3.02
N THR A 8 23.69 0.92 -2.11
CA THR A 8 22.75 -0.17 -2.39
C THR A 8 21.35 0.39 -2.34
N ILE A 9 20.60 0.17 -3.42
CA ILE A 9 19.20 0.60 -3.53
C ILE A 9 18.31 -0.64 -3.64
N THR A 10 17.29 -0.69 -2.81
CA THR A 10 16.24 -1.71 -2.88
C THR A 10 14.91 -1.01 -3.06
N ILE A 11 14.13 -1.42 -4.05
CA ILE A 11 12.77 -0.92 -4.26
C ILE A 11 11.77 -1.94 -3.77
N GLY A 12 10.92 -1.54 -2.84
CA GLY A 12 9.87 -2.38 -2.29
C GLY A 12 8.81 -2.75 -3.33
N ALA A 13 8.46 -4.01 -3.37
CA ALA A 13 7.39 -4.50 -4.22
C ALA A 13 6.03 -3.99 -3.75
N ALA A 14 5.09 -3.86 -4.69
CA ALA A 14 3.69 -3.60 -4.36
C ALA A 14 3.10 -4.74 -3.51
N GLY A 15 2.27 -4.41 -2.55
CA GLY A 15 1.41 -5.37 -1.87
C GLY A 15 0.33 -5.90 -2.80
N THR A 16 -0.08 -7.14 -2.63
CA THR A 16 -1.14 -7.75 -3.44
C THR A 16 -2.52 -7.56 -2.79
N GLY A 17 -3.55 -7.46 -3.60
CA GLY A 17 -4.94 -7.48 -3.12
C GLY A 17 -5.33 -8.85 -2.58
N GLY A 18 -6.27 -8.89 -1.64
CA GLY A 18 -6.85 -10.13 -1.14
C GLY A 18 -7.77 -10.79 -2.16
N ALA A 19 -7.82 -12.11 -2.15
CA ALA A 19 -8.72 -12.85 -3.02
C ALA A 19 -10.19 -12.74 -2.56
N ALA A 20 -11.11 -12.74 -3.51
CA ALA A 20 -12.52 -12.95 -3.23
C ALA A 20 -12.78 -14.42 -2.85
N VAL A 21 -13.61 -14.64 -1.83
CA VAL A 21 -13.99 -15.99 -1.39
C VAL A 21 -15.51 -16.06 -1.27
N SER A 22 -16.11 -17.03 -1.96
CA SER A 22 -17.55 -17.27 -1.94
C SER A 22 -18.00 -17.77 -0.56
N GLY A 23 -19.04 -17.17 -0.02
CA GLY A 23 -19.69 -17.63 1.23
C GLY A 23 -18.92 -17.36 2.52
N SER A 24 -17.82 -16.61 2.47
CA SER A 24 -17.03 -16.25 3.66
C SER A 24 -16.40 -14.87 3.52
N ALA A 25 -15.75 -14.38 4.57
CA ALA A 25 -14.89 -13.21 4.42
C ALA A 25 -13.82 -13.48 3.35
N GLY A 26 -13.58 -12.51 2.44
CA GLY A 26 -12.46 -12.56 1.51
C GLY A 26 -11.13 -12.70 2.26
N SER A 27 -10.05 -13.02 1.58
CA SER A 27 -8.74 -13.01 2.22
C SER A 27 -8.19 -11.59 2.37
N SER A 28 -7.43 -11.35 3.42
CA SER A 28 -6.66 -10.11 3.56
C SER A 28 -5.66 -9.95 2.43
N GLY A 29 -5.30 -8.72 2.10
CA GLY A 29 -4.21 -8.44 1.17
C GLY A 29 -2.86 -8.83 1.75
N VAL A 30 -1.79 -8.49 1.03
CA VAL A 30 -0.41 -8.63 1.48
C VAL A 30 0.20 -7.24 1.62
N ALA A 31 0.99 -7.03 2.65
CA ALA A 31 1.71 -5.76 2.87
C ALA A 31 2.69 -5.45 1.72
N GLY A 32 2.93 -4.19 1.48
CA GLY A 32 3.99 -3.74 0.57
C GLY A 32 5.38 -4.03 1.13
N GLY A 33 6.36 -4.21 0.23
CA GLY A 33 7.76 -4.36 0.60
C GLY A 33 8.40 -3.04 1.02
N ALA A 34 9.51 -3.10 1.75
CA ALA A 34 10.30 -1.93 2.10
C ALA A 34 11.19 -1.49 0.94
N SER A 35 11.31 -0.18 0.76
CA SER A 35 12.36 0.43 -0.08
C SER A 35 13.46 0.96 0.80
N SER A 36 14.73 0.78 0.42
CA SER A 36 15.87 1.26 1.20
C SER A 36 17.02 1.75 0.34
N TRP A 37 17.75 2.72 0.88
CA TRP A 37 19.03 3.18 0.39
C TRP A 37 20.07 3.03 1.51
N ALA A 38 21.24 2.52 1.16
CA ALA A 38 22.34 2.35 2.11
C ALA A 38 23.68 2.68 1.43
N ASP A 39 24.57 3.41 2.12
CA ASP A 39 25.92 3.77 1.66
C ASP A 39 27.05 3.04 2.40
N GLY A 40 26.71 2.03 3.19
CA GLY A 40 27.62 1.29 4.05
C GLY A 40 27.76 1.89 5.46
N THR A 41 27.37 3.11 5.67
CA THR A 41 27.35 3.78 6.99
C THR A 41 25.94 4.14 7.43
N ASN A 42 25.16 4.71 6.52
CA ASN A 42 23.80 5.14 6.74
C ASN A 42 22.83 4.22 6.01
N THR A 43 21.67 4.02 6.58
CA THR A 43 20.56 3.33 5.94
C THR A 43 19.28 4.13 6.13
N ILE A 44 18.64 4.49 5.01
CA ILE A 44 17.32 5.10 5.01
C ILE A 44 16.33 4.06 4.51
N THR A 45 15.25 3.85 5.25
CA THR A 45 14.24 2.84 4.91
C THR A 45 12.85 3.45 4.95
N GLY A 46 12.09 3.21 3.89
CA GLY A 46 10.65 3.41 3.84
C GLY A 46 9.95 2.05 3.81
N ASN A 47 9.28 1.68 4.89
CA ASN A 47 8.52 0.45 4.95
C ASN A 47 7.24 0.56 4.12
N GLY A 48 6.83 -0.51 3.49
CA GLY A 48 5.53 -0.58 2.83
C GLY A 48 4.38 -0.47 3.83
N GLY A 49 3.23 -0.06 3.35
CA GLY A 49 2.00 -0.06 4.15
C GLY A 49 1.58 -1.46 4.54
N ALA A 50 0.93 -1.59 5.70
CA ALA A 50 0.36 -2.84 6.14
C ALA A 50 -0.79 -3.28 5.23
N GLN A 51 -1.06 -4.57 5.24
CA GLN A 51 -2.17 -5.16 4.49
C GLN A 51 -3.52 -4.61 4.95
N GLY A 52 -4.45 -4.44 4.03
CA GLY A 52 -5.86 -4.30 4.36
C GLY A 52 -6.41 -5.63 4.87
N LEU A 53 -7.16 -5.58 5.98
CA LEU A 53 -7.75 -6.77 6.58
C LEU A 53 -9.14 -7.03 6.00
N SER A 54 -9.40 -8.28 5.66
CA SER A 54 -10.75 -8.74 5.37
C SER A 54 -11.48 -9.03 6.68
N VAL A 55 -12.69 -8.52 6.82
CA VAL A 55 -13.55 -8.82 7.96
C VAL A 55 -14.94 -9.24 7.48
N TRP A 56 -15.63 -10.04 8.29
CA TRP A 56 -17.00 -10.46 8.02
C TRP A 56 -17.97 -9.26 7.95
N ALA A 57 -19.00 -9.40 7.16
CA ALA A 57 -20.14 -8.48 7.12
C ALA A 57 -19.84 -7.05 6.62
N ASN A 58 -19.41 -6.93 5.37
CA ASN A 58 -19.38 -5.65 4.62
C ASN A 58 -18.37 -4.59 5.07
N TYR A 59 -17.43 -4.89 5.95
CA TYR A 59 -16.45 -3.93 6.45
C TYR A 59 -15.04 -4.45 6.19
N GLY A 60 -14.34 -3.88 5.22
CA GLY A 60 -12.87 -4.01 5.13
C GLY A 60 -12.21 -2.99 6.06
N ASN A 61 -11.10 -3.31 6.67
CA ASN A 61 -10.25 -2.35 7.35
C ASN A 61 -9.05 -2.02 6.47
N GLY A 62 -8.81 -0.73 6.26
CA GLY A 62 -7.60 -0.27 5.61
C GLY A 62 -6.36 -0.63 6.43
N GLY A 63 -5.26 -0.92 5.75
CA GLY A 63 -3.97 -1.14 6.41
C GLY A 63 -3.37 0.17 6.94
N LEU A 64 -2.50 0.06 7.92
CA LEU A 64 -1.71 1.21 8.38
C LEU A 64 -0.75 1.67 7.29
N GLY A 65 -0.49 2.97 7.22
CA GLY A 65 0.55 3.52 6.36
C GLY A 65 1.94 3.03 6.75
N GLY A 66 2.82 2.90 5.77
CA GLY A 66 4.21 2.53 6.01
C GLY A 66 4.95 3.59 6.82
N THR A 67 5.93 3.17 7.58
CA THR A 67 6.79 4.06 8.37
C THR A 67 8.11 4.32 7.63
N ALA A 68 8.78 5.44 7.94
CA ALA A 68 10.11 5.73 7.46
C ALA A 68 11.11 5.81 8.63
N THR A 69 12.36 5.45 8.39
CA THR A 69 13.44 5.52 9.37
C THR A 69 14.76 5.88 8.71
N GLY A 70 15.70 6.40 9.51
CA GLY A 70 17.08 6.67 9.10
C GLY A 70 17.31 8.01 8.44
N GLY A 71 16.28 8.76 8.09
CA GLY A 71 16.39 10.11 7.55
C GLY A 71 16.23 11.19 8.63
N ASP A 72 16.65 12.41 8.34
CA ASP A 72 16.41 13.59 9.18
C ASP A 72 14.92 13.94 9.24
N ILE A 73 14.21 13.67 8.16
CA ILE A 73 12.75 13.83 8.07
C ILE A 73 12.16 12.46 7.66
N ASN A 74 11.32 11.93 8.54
CA ASN A 74 10.65 10.66 8.32
C ASN A 74 9.13 10.88 8.24
N ILE A 75 8.53 10.68 7.08
CA ILE A 75 7.09 10.89 6.85
C ILE A 75 6.40 9.54 6.79
N GLN A 76 5.40 9.36 7.63
CA GLN A 76 4.56 8.16 7.60
C GLN A 76 3.51 8.27 6.50
N GLY A 77 3.22 7.17 5.82
CA GLY A 77 2.11 7.07 4.88
C GLY A 77 0.75 7.17 5.60
N CYS A 78 -0.27 7.55 4.87
CA CYS A 78 -1.63 7.63 5.40
C CYS A 78 -2.20 6.23 5.66
N ILE A 79 -3.04 6.13 6.69
CA ILE A 79 -3.84 4.92 6.93
C ILE A 79 -4.89 4.76 5.82
N GLY A 80 -5.12 3.54 5.39
CA GLY A 80 -6.22 3.22 4.48
C GLY A 80 -7.58 3.34 5.18
N GLY A 81 -8.60 3.72 4.42
CA GLY A 81 -10.00 3.77 4.89
C GLY A 81 -10.62 2.39 5.00
N GLY A 82 -11.47 2.20 5.98
CA GLY A 82 -12.30 1.01 6.15
C GLY A 82 -13.78 1.29 5.87
N GLY A 83 -14.63 0.27 6.04
CA GLY A 83 -16.08 0.39 5.90
C GLY A 83 -16.61 0.02 4.52
N TRP A 84 -17.74 0.61 4.14
CA TRP A 84 -18.47 0.30 2.90
C TRP A 84 -17.72 0.72 1.61
N THR A 85 -16.82 1.68 1.73
CA THR A 85 -16.01 2.20 0.63
C THR A 85 -14.53 2.13 1.02
N PRO A 86 -13.94 0.93 1.09
CA PRO A 86 -12.55 0.79 1.50
C PRO A 86 -11.63 1.55 0.53
N LYS A 87 -10.64 2.19 1.09
CA LYS A 87 -9.62 2.94 0.36
C LYS A 87 -8.23 2.47 0.81
N GLY A 88 -7.30 2.34 -0.12
CA GLY A 88 -5.88 2.19 0.20
C GLY A 88 -5.31 3.48 0.77
N GLY A 89 -4.26 3.39 1.58
CA GLY A 89 -3.57 4.57 2.11
C GLY A 89 -2.84 5.34 1.01
N ASP A 90 -2.85 6.67 1.11
CA ASP A 90 -2.06 7.53 0.22
C ASP A 90 -0.61 7.60 0.70
N SER A 91 0.32 7.81 -0.21
CA SER A 91 1.69 8.23 0.04
C SER A 91 1.88 9.68 -0.41
N VAL A 92 3.07 10.23 -0.17
CA VAL A 92 3.43 11.58 -0.67
C VAL A 92 3.43 11.64 -2.20
N LEU A 93 3.75 10.54 -2.86
CA LEU A 93 3.90 10.45 -4.32
C LEU A 93 2.92 9.49 -4.98
N GLY A 94 1.86 9.07 -4.27
CA GLY A 94 0.88 8.15 -4.82
C GLY A 94 -0.44 8.15 -4.06
N PHE A 95 -1.51 7.84 -4.79
CA PHE A 95 -2.85 7.73 -4.25
C PHE A 95 -3.20 6.26 -4.07
N GLY A 96 -3.83 5.95 -2.94
CA GLY A 96 -4.39 4.63 -2.69
C GLY A 96 -5.57 4.32 -3.60
N GLY A 97 -5.74 3.05 -3.92
CA GLY A 97 -6.90 2.58 -4.66
C GLY A 97 -8.20 2.87 -3.90
N VAL A 98 -9.27 3.13 -4.60
CA VAL A 98 -10.58 3.39 -4.01
C VAL A 98 -11.64 2.44 -4.57
N TRP A 99 -12.56 2.05 -3.72
CA TRP A 99 -13.76 1.33 -4.12
C TRP A 99 -14.79 2.34 -4.65
N GLN A 100 -15.25 2.18 -5.88
CA GLN A 100 -16.09 3.21 -6.49
C GLN A 100 -17.57 2.90 -6.60
N ASN A 101 -18.02 1.65 -6.54
CA ASN A 101 -19.45 1.41 -6.78
C ASN A 101 -19.90 0.00 -6.43
N TYR A 102 -21.15 -0.12 -5.92
CA TYR A 102 -21.82 -1.39 -5.65
C TYR A 102 -22.25 -2.16 -6.89
N GLU A 103 -22.51 -1.46 -8.00
CA GLU A 103 -23.15 -2.07 -9.16
C GLU A 103 -22.16 -2.65 -10.18
N ASN A 104 -20.94 -2.12 -10.24
CA ASN A 104 -19.97 -2.53 -11.27
C ASN A 104 -18.63 -3.05 -10.73
N TYR A 105 -18.45 -3.18 -9.41
CA TYR A 105 -17.22 -3.68 -8.79
C TYR A 105 -15.94 -3.00 -9.34
N ALA A 106 -16.10 -1.81 -9.92
CA ALA A 106 -15.00 -1.04 -10.46
C ALA A 106 -14.21 -0.44 -9.30
N THR A 107 -13.05 -0.98 -9.05
CA THR A 107 -12.10 -0.41 -8.10
C THR A 107 -11.11 0.44 -8.87
N ALA A 108 -10.95 1.72 -8.50
CA ALA A 108 -9.83 2.48 -8.99
C ALA A 108 -8.55 1.90 -8.37
N VAL A 109 -7.60 1.55 -9.23
CA VAL A 109 -6.30 1.06 -8.79
C VAL A 109 -5.49 2.18 -8.14
N ALA A 110 -4.59 1.81 -7.25
CA ALA A 110 -3.62 2.76 -6.73
C ALA A 110 -2.76 3.33 -7.87
N THR A 111 -2.34 4.58 -7.73
CA THR A 111 -1.54 5.29 -8.74
C THR A 111 -0.30 5.92 -8.11
N GLY A 112 0.70 6.24 -8.93
CA GLY A 112 1.96 6.82 -8.47
C GLY A 112 2.85 5.79 -7.77
N TYR A 113 3.50 6.18 -6.68
CA TYR A 113 4.45 5.35 -5.94
C TYR A 113 4.07 5.23 -4.47
N GLY A 114 4.12 4.02 -3.93
CA GLY A 114 3.84 3.76 -2.52
C GLY A 114 2.36 3.88 -2.13
N GLY A 115 1.46 4.00 -3.09
CA GLY A 115 0.02 4.00 -2.84
C GLY A 115 -0.47 2.61 -2.40
N GLY A 116 -1.33 2.56 -1.40
CA GLY A 116 -1.89 1.31 -0.88
C GLY A 116 -2.96 0.72 -1.80
N GLY A 117 -3.04 -0.59 -1.85
CA GLY A 117 -4.11 -1.28 -2.54
C GLY A 117 -5.45 -1.18 -1.80
N VAL A 118 -6.53 -1.45 -2.49
CA VAL A 118 -7.86 -1.52 -1.89
C VAL A 118 -8.17 -2.95 -1.45
N GLY A 119 -8.78 -3.09 -0.28
CA GLY A 119 -9.26 -4.39 0.22
C GLY A 119 -10.42 -4.94 -0.60
N GLY A 120 -10.57 -6.26 -0.59
CA GLY A 120 -11.76 -6.92 -1.14
C GLY A 120 -13.00 -6.63 -0.29
N VAL A 121 -14.16 -6.57 -0.91
CA VAL A 121 -15.43 -6.37 -0.23
C VAL A 121 -16.32 -7.59 -0.45
N ASN A 122 -16.96 -8.04 0.62
CA ASN A 122 -18.03 -9.02 0.54
C ASN A 122 -19.37 -8.28 0.67
N SER A 123 -20.27 -8.44 -0.31
CA SER A 123 -21.62 -7.95 -0.22
C SER A 123 -22.56 -9.08 0.22
N ALA A 124 -23.20 -8.91 1.36
CA ALA A 124 -24.24 -9.86 1.83
C ALA A 124 -25.45 -9.97 0.88
N TYR A 125 -25.57 -9.03 -0.05
CA TYR A 125 -26.70 -8.94 -0.98
C TYR A 125 -26.38 -9.39 -2.41
N SER A 126 -25.14 -9.74 -2.71
CA SER A 126 -24.75 -10.17 -4.04
C SER A 126 -23.85 -11.40 -3.98
N ALA A 127 -24.10 -12.36 -4.87
CA ALA A 127 -23.21 -13.51 -5.04
C ALA A 127 -21.86 -13.16 -5.69
N THR A 128 -21.63 -11.89 -5.99
CA THR A 128 -20.41 -11.39 -6.62
C THR A 128 -19.56 -10.70 -5.60
N TYR A 129 -18.34 -11.13 -5.44
CA TYR A 129 -17.38 -10.65 -4.45
C TYR A 129 -16.37 -9.75 -5.13
N GLY A 130 -16.06 -8.61 -4.52
CA GLY A 130 -15.03 -7.72 -5.02
C GLY A 130 -13.63 -8.18 -4.62
N VAL A 131 -12.78 -8.43 -5.60
CA VAL A 131 -11.37 -8.74 -5.38
C VAL A 131 -10.63 -7.47 -4.97
N GLY A 132 -9.81 -7.55 -3.94
CA GLY A 132 -8.90 -6.46 -3.59
C GLY A 132 -7.90 -6.18 -4.72
N ARG A 133 -7.47 -4.92 -4.84
CA ARG A 133 -6.49 -4.51 -5.86
C ARG A 133 -5.13 -4.26 -5.22
N PRO A 134 -4.04 -4.51 -5.95
CA PRO A 134 -2.70 -4.27 -5.44
C PRO A 134 -2.46 -2.77 -5.20
N GLY A 135 -1.51 -2.48 -4.33
CA GLY A 135 -0.89 -1.17 -4.23
C GLY A 135 0.09 -0.90 -5.36
N THR A 136 0.90 0.14 -5.21
CA THR A 136 1.99 0.49 -6.12
C THR A 136 3.35 0.26 -5.46
N ALA A 137 4.36 0.04 -6.29
CA ALA A 137 5.74 -0.09 -5.83
C ALA A 137 6.25 1.21 -5.17
N GLY A 138 7.28 1.09 -4.35
CA GLY A 138 8.00 2.24 -3.81
C GLY A 138 8.84 2.96 -4.85
N ILE A 139 9.44 4.08 -4.45
CA ILE A 139 10.41 4.84 -5.25
C ILE A 139 11.50 5.40 -4.32
N ILE A 140 12.70 5.55 -4.85
CA ILE A 140 13.78 6.31 -4.23
C ILE A 140 14.27 7.34 -5.25
N ILE A 141 14.33 8.60 -4.82
CA ILE A 141 14.86 9.70 -5.62
C ILE A 141 16.09 10.23 -4.88
N VAL A 142 17.23 10.24 -5.56
CA VAL A 142 18.48 10.76 -5.03
C VAL A 142 18.86 12.02 -5.81
N TRP A 143 19.15 13.09 -5.07
CA TRP A 143 19.65 14.36 -5.63
C TRP A 143 21.06 14.56 -5.14
N GLU A 144 22.00 14.66 -6.07
CA GLU A 144 23.40 14.98 -5.79
C GLU A 144 23.71 16.40 -6.25
N TYR A 145 24.39 17.12 -5.38
CA TYR A 145 24.84 18.50 -5.65
C TYR A 145 26.38 18.48 -5.68
N LYS A 146 26.95 19.04 -6.73
CA LYS A 146 28.40 19.26 -6.88
C LYS A 146 28.79 20.66 -6.45
#